data_0f47219e5f5c6746fd09dc25d9896fbf
#
_entry.id   0f47219e5f5c6746fd09dc25d9896fbf
#
_cell.length_a   1.000
_cell.length_b   1.000
_cell.length_c   1.000
_cell.angle_alpha   90.00
_cell.angle_beta   90.00
_cell.angle_gamma   90.00
#
_symmetry.space_group_name_H-M   'P 1'
#
loop_
_entity.id
_entity.type
_entity.pdbx_description
1 polymer ?
#
loop_
_entity_poly.entity_id
_entity_poly.type
_entity_poly.pdbx_seq_one_letter_code
_entity_poly.pdbx_strand_id
1 'polypeptide(L)'
;MISGIFHQGSGLGNQLFRYIATRVLALDKGYDFSMIASENFKGKDFMNLSMVNRLGVADLVHDIYSTQYPEGKIIPLGFDMKPTKVWEENTNYFNPEFFFIEDNTIIDGEFQSEQYFGHRLKEIDEWLKIEPMSSPEDMCVIGFRGGEFYM
;
A
#
# COMPACT_ATOMS: atom_id res chain seq x y z
N MET A 1 -8.00 12.03 -2.95
CA MET A 1 -7.09 10.88 -3.09
C MET A 1 -6.51 10.50 -1.74
N ILE A 2 -6.46 9.24 -1.42
CA ILE A 2 -5.72 8.71 -0.26
C ILE A 2 -4.41 8.13 -0.78
N SER A 3 -3.31 8.43 -0.11
CA SER A 3 -1.99 7.94 -0.50
C SER A 3 -1.32 7.22 0.65
N GLY A 4 -0.85 6.00 0.39
CA GLY A 4 0.03 5.27 1.30
C GLY A 4 1.50 5.44 0.92
N ILE A 5 2.41 5.02 1.79
CA ILE A 5 3.86 5.14 1.57
C ILE A 5 4.52 3.77 1.72
N PHE A 6 5.36 3.40 0.75
CA PHE A 6 6.29 2.28 0.90
C PHE A 6 7.64 2.76 1.43
N HIS A 7 7.90 2.56 2.71
CA HIS A 7 9.18 2.91 3.28
C HIS A 7 10.30 1.99 2.80
N GLN A 8 11.44 2.59 2.54
CA GLN A 8 12.66 1.85 2.26
C GLN A 8 13.01 0.93 3.45
N GLY A 9 13.38 -0.30 3.17
CA GLY A 9 13.73 -1.27 4.21
C GLY A 9 12.55 -2.06 4.80
N SER A 10 11.31 -1.60 4.66
CA SER A 10 10.13 -2.36 5.11
C SER A 10 10.06 -3.75 4.49
N GLY A 11 9.64 -4.76 5.28
CA GLY A 11 9.36 -6.10 4.79
C GLY A 11 8.14 -6.13 3.86
N LEU A 12 8.08 -7.13 2.96
CA LEU A 12 6.96 -7.27 2.02
C LEU A 12 5.60 -7.31 2.74
N GLY A 13 5.48 -8.05 3.86
CA GLY A 13 4.23 -8.12 4.62
C GLY A 13 3.74 -6.75 5.08
N ASN A 14 4.64 -5.92 5.64
CA ASN A 14 4.30 -4.57 6.08
C ASN A 14 3.90 -3.68 4.89
N GLN A 15 4.56 -3.83 3.75
CA GLN A 15 4.17 -3.11 2.53
C GLN A 15 2.78 -3.51 2.04
N LEU A 16 2.43 -4.79 2.14
CA LEU A 16 1.09 -5.27 1.78
C LEU A 16 0.02 -4.74 2.73
N PHE A 17 0.25 -4.70 4.05
CA PHE A 17 -0.67 -4.07 4.99
C PHE A 17 -0.93 -2.60 4.66
N ARG A 18 0.12 -1.83 4.39
CA ARG A 18 0.03 -0.42 3.98
C ARG A 18 -0.78 -0.25 2.68
N TYR A 19 -0.49 -1.10 1.69
CA TYR A 19 -1.21 -1.11 0.42
C TYR A 19 -2.69 -1.41 0.60
N ILE A 20 -3.01 -2.49 1.33
CA ILE A 20 -4.39 -2.93 1.57
C ILE A 20 -5.18 -1.83 2.30
N ALA A 21 -4.66 -1.31 3.41
CA ALA A 21 -5.32 -0.27 4.19
C ALA A 21 -5.59 0.99 3.36
N THR A 22 -4.59 1.44 2.58
CA THR A 22 -4.75 2.61 1.70
C THR A 22 -5.86 2.40 0.67
N ARG A 23 -5.83 1.26 -0.01
CA ARG A 23 -6.77 0.97 -1.09
C ARG A 23 -8.19 0.74 -0.58
N VAL A 24 -8.33 0.05 0.56
CA VAL A 24 -9.64 -0.18 1.21
C VAL A 24 -10.25 1.14 1.68
N LEU A 25 -9.48 1.99 2.37
CA LEU A 25 -9.97 3.28 2.82
C LEU A 25 -10.45 4.15 1.64
N ALA A 26 -9.67 4.21 0.58
CA ALA A 26 -10.04 4.95 -0.62
C ALA A 26 -11.33 4.39 -1.25
N LEU A 27 -11.43 3.06 -1.36
CA LEU A 27 -12.62 2.40 -1.90
C LEU A 27 -13.87 2.68 -1.06
N ASP A 28 -13.77 2.58 0.27
CA ASP A 28 -14.90 2.84 1.18
C ASP A 28 -15.40 4.28 1.12
N LYS A 29 -14.49 5.21 0.85
CA LYS A 29 -14.80 6.64 0.75
C LYS A 29 -15.18 7.10 -0.67
N GLY A 30 -15.01 6.26 -1.68
CA GLY A 30 -15.15 6.66 -3.07
C GLY A 30 -14.07 7.67 -3.51
N TYR A 31 -12.85 7.55 -2.96
CA TYR A 31 -11.71 8.39 -3.32
C TYR A 31 -10.75 7.63 -4.25
N ASP A 32 -9.96 8.39 -4.97
CA ASP A 32 -8.79 7.84 -5.65
C ASP A 32 -7.75 7.35 -4.63
N PHE A 33 -6.89 6.40 -5.01
CA PHE A 33 -5.75 6.01 -4.20
C PHE A 33 -4.43 6.05 -4.97
N SER A 34 -3.32 6.16 -4.24
CA SER A 34 -1.98 5.97 -4.78
C SER A 34 -1.01 5.43 -3.73
N MET A 35 0.09 4.84 -4.22
CA MET A 35 1.21 4.45 -3.36
C MET A 35 2.44 5.30 -3.70
N ILE A 36 2.94 6.04 -2.73
CA ILE A 36 4.17 6.83 -2.81
C ILE A 36 5.36 5.88 -2.67
N ALA A 37 6.45 6.16 -3.37
CA ALA A 37 7.68 5.36 -3.40
C ALA A 37 7.42 3.90 -3.81
N SER A 38 6.61 3.73 -4.87
CA SER A 38 6.25 2.40 -5.41
C SER A 38 7.47 1.60 -5.88
N GLU A 39 8.58 2.26 -6.19
CA GLU A 39 9.87 1.64 -6.49
C GLU A 39 10.45 0.82 -5.34
N ASN A 40 10.05 1.12 -4.09
CA ASN A 40 10.46 0.37 -2.90
C ASN A 40 9.66 -0.92 -2.70
N PHE A 41 8.65 -1.18 -3.52
CA PHE A 41 7.81 -2.37 -3.38
C PHE A 41 8.61 -3.65 -3.66
N LYS A 42 8.71 -4.53 -2.68
CA LYS A 42 9.50 -5.78 -2.77
C LYS A 42 8.82 -6.89 -3.58
N GLY A 43 7.53 -6.77 -3.83
CA GLY A 43 6.76 -7.76 -4.59
C GLY A 43 6.71 -7.54 -6.10
N LYS A 44 7.37 -6.51 -6.63
CA LYS A 44 7.26 -6.07 -8.04
C LYS A 44 7.56 -7.15 -9.08
N ASP A 45 8.39 -8.15 -8.73
CA ASP A 45 8.82 -9.19 -9.66
C ASP A 45 7.81 -10.35 -9.78
N PHE A 46 6.83 -10.45 -8.86
CA PHE A 46 5.89 -11.57 -8.82
C PHE A 46 4.45 -11.17 -8.45
N MET A 47 4.20 -9.90 -8.17
CA MET A 47 2.87 -9.37 -7.87
C MET A 47 2.59 -8.18 -8.79
N ASN A 48 1.45 -8.22 -9.48
CA ASN A 48 1.02 -7.13 -10.34
C ASN A 48 -0.02 -6.27 -9.61
N LEU A 49 0.43 -5.48 -8.64
CA LEU A 49 -0.46 -4.60 -7.88
C LEU A 49 -0.66 -3.27 -8.61
N SER A 50 -1.91 -2.84 -8.68
CA SER A 50 -2.23 -1.49 -9.12
C SER A 50 -1.79 -0.48 -8.06
N MET A 51 -0.86 0.40 -8.37
CA MET A 51 -0.32 1.39 -7.43
C MET A 51 -1.09 2.71 -7.43
N VAL A 52 -1.95 2.89 -8.42
CA VAL A 52 -2.81 4.07 -8.55
C VAL A 52 -4.16 3.64 -9.10
N ASN A 53 -5.23 4.18 -8.53
CA ASN A 53 -6.57 4.09 -9.12
C ASN A 53 -7.23 5.46 -9.02
N ARG A 54 -7.67 5.99 -10.14
CA ARG A 54 -8.45 7.23 -10.22
C ARG A 54 -9.86 6.92 -10.68
N LEU A 55 -10.84 7.37 -9.93
CA LEU A 55 -12.24 7.25 -10.32
C LEU A 55 -12.47 8.10 -11.57
N GLY A 56 -12.63 7.43 -12.72
CA GLY A 56 -12.97 8.07 -13.99
C GLY A 56 -11.83 8.43 -14.94
N VAL A 57 -10.57 8.12 -14.60
CA VAL A 57 -9.43 8.26 -15.52
C VAL A 57 -8.60 6.98 -15.52
N ALA A 58 -8.82 6.16 -16.52
CA ALA A 58 -8.07 4.92 -16.70
C ALA A 58 -6.59 5.19 -17.01
N ASP A 59 -5.73 4.47 -16.33
CA ASP A 59 -4.39 4.01 -16.73
C ASP A 59 -3.29 4.99 -17.21
N LEU A 60 -3.49 6.29 -17.28
CA LEU A 60 -2.54 7.21 -17.93
C LEU A 60 -1.47 7.82 -16.99
N VAL A 61 -1.44 7.48 -15.71
CA VAL A 61 -0.61 8.22 -14.74
C VAL A 61 0.51 7.40 -14.10
N HIS A 62 0.63 6.13 -14.40
CA HIS A 62 1.68 5.27 -13.84
C HIS A 62 3.11 5.77 -14.15
N ASP A 63 3.31 6.37 -15.33
CA ASP A 63 4.66 6.76 -15.77
C ASP A 63 5.09 8.18 -15.36
N ILE A 64 4.16 9.04 -14.97
CA ILE A 64 4.49 10.44 -14.67
C ILE A 64 5.03 10.62 -13.25
N TYR A 65 4.58 9.79 -12.30
CA TYR A 65 4.96 9.93 -10.89
C TYR A 65 6.22 9.15 -10.49
N SER A 66 6.55 8.08 -11.19
CA SER A 66 7.74 7.27 -10.89
C SER A 66 9.07 7.92 -11.32
N THR A 67 9.03 8.86 -12.27
CA THR A 67 10.24 9.42 -12.89
C THR A 67 10.68 10.77 -12.34
N GLN A 68 9.87 11.49 -11.58
CA GLN A 68 10.16 12.90 -11.23
C GLN A 68 10.67 13.17 -9.83
N TYR A 69 10.66 12.22 -8.88
CA TYR A 69 11.01 12.54 -7.50
C TYR A 69 11.90 11.48 -6.84
N PRO A 70 13.22 11.61 -6.94
CA PRO A 70 14.12 10.86 -6.07
C PRO A 70 14.14 11.50 -4.67
N GLU A 71 14.06 10.64 -3.66
CA GLU A 71 14.34 10.91 -2.25
C GLU A 71 13.49 11.94 -1.48
N GLY A 72 12.51 11.45 -0.72
CA GLY A 72 12.10 12.04 0.55
C GLY A 72 11.40 13.40 0.54
N LYS A 73 10.95 13.91 -0.60
CA LYS A 73 10.16 15.13 -0.65
C LYS A 73 8.68 14.82 -0.73
N ILE A 74 7.91 15.42 0.17
CA ILE A 74 6.45 15.43 0.16
C ILE A 74 5.99 15.94 -1.22
N ILE A 75 5.36 15.05 -1.98
CA ILE A 75 4.84 15.38 -3.30
C ILE A 75 3.45 15.99 -3.12
N PRO A 76 3.16 17.17 -3.68
CA PRO A 76 1.78 17.65 -3.74
C PRO A 76 0.96 16.73 -4.63
N LEU A 77 0.06 15.97 -4.03
CA LEU A 77 -0.85 15.07 -4.72
C LEU A 77 -2.06 15.86 -5.22
N GLY A 78 -2.01 16.28 -6.47
CA GLY A 78 -3.13 16.90 -7.15
C GLY A 78 -2.71 18.07 -8.03
N PHE A 79 -3.43 18.27 -9.13
CA PHE A 79 -3.28 19.42 -10.02
C PHE A 79 -3.63 20.76 -9.33
N ASP A 80 -4.35 20.73 -8.23
CA ASP A 80 -4.55 21.86 -7.32
C ASP A 80 -3.62 21.67 -6.14
N MET A 81 -2.58 22.48 -6.05
CA MET A 81 -1.55 22.49 -4.99
C MET A 81 -2.14 22.80 -3.60
N LYS A 82 -3.12 22.02 -3.16
CA LYS A 82 -3.66 22.07 -1.80
C LYS A 82 -2.70 21.35 -0.86
N PRO A 83 -2.50 21.89 0.34
CA PRO A 83 -1.65 21.24 1.32
C PRO A 83 -2.17 19.82 1.59
N THR A 84 -1.32 18.84 1.34
CA THR A 84 -1.63 17.44 1.63
C THR A 84 -1.61 17.23 3.13
N LYS A 85 -2.70 16.73 3.68
CA LYS A 85 -2.75 16.32 5.09
C LYS A 85 -1.95 15.02 5.25
N VAL A 86 -1.29 14.87 6.38
CA VAL A 86 -0.66 13.61 6.79
C VAL A 86 -1.39 13.10 8.02
N TRP A 87 -1.78 11.84 7.96
CA TRP A 87 -2.32 11.12 9.11
C TRP A 87 -1.36 9.98 9.46
N GLU A 88 -0.90 9.96 10.69
CA GLU A 88 0.03 8.96 11.19
C GLU A 88 -0.67 8.01 12.16
N GLU A 89 -0.44 6.71 11.99
CA GLU A 89 -0.85 5.69 12.96
C GLU A 89 0.10 5.76 14.16
N ASN A 90 -0.32 6.49 15.19
CA ASN A 90 0.49 6.73 16.39
C ASN A 90 0.47 5.59 17.43
N THR A 91 -0.14 4.47 17.10
CA THR A 91 -0.28 3.32 17.99
C THR A 91 -0.03 2.01 17.26
N ASN A 92 0.46 1.01 17.98
CA ASN A 92 0.55 -0.36 17.46
C ASN A 92 -0.79 -1.12 17.52
N TYR A 93 -1.89 -0.40 17.75
CA TYR A 93 -3.24 -0.94 17.87
C TYR A 93 -4.16 -0.26 16.86
N PHE A 94 -5.24 -0.94 16.51
CA PHE A 94 -6.28 -0.37 15.67
C PHE A 94 -6.76 1.00 16.19
N ASN A 95 -6.73 1.99 15.30
CA ASN A 95 -7.25 3.33 15.57
C ASN A 95 -8.50 3.58 14.72
N PRO A 96 -9.71 3.67 15.34
CA PRO A 96 -10.95 3.89 14.60
C PRO A 96 -11.04 5.26 13.90
N GLU A 97 -10.20 6.23 14.26
CA GLU A 97 -10.10 7.52 13.57
C GLU A 97 -9.69 7.38 12.10
N PHE A 98 -9.06 6.26 11.76
CA PHE A 98 -8.74 5.89 10.38
C PHE A 98 -9.96 6.01 9.44
N PHE A 99 -11.14 5.63 9.88
CA PHE A 99 -12.35 5.70 9.06
C PHE A 99 -12.91 7.12 8.90
N PHE A 100 -12.37 8.11 9.59
CA PHE A 100 -12.76 9.51 9.46
C PHE A 100 -11.77 10.34 8.63
N ILE A 101 -10.72 9.71 8.10
CA ILE A 101 -9.75 10.36 7.23
C ILE A 101 -10.44 10.94 6.00
N GLU A 102 -10.15 12.18 5.72
CA GLU A 102 -10.71 12.93 4.59
C GLU A 102 -9.87 12.76 3.32
N ASP A 103 -10.42 13.22 2.21
CA ASP A 103 -9.71 13.26 0.93
C ASP A 103 -8.41 14.08 0.99
N ASN A 104 -7.52 13.85 0.02
CA ASN A 104 -6.19 14.50 -0.08
C ASN A 104 -5.30 14.28 1.16
N THR A 105 -5.31 13.07 1.69
CA THR A 105 -4.52 12.68 2.86
C THR A 105 -3.50 11.61 2.51
N ILE A 106 -2.27 11.78 2.99
CA ILE A 106 -1.26 10.73 3.06
C ILE A 106 -1.46 9.99 4.37
N ILE A 107 -1.57 8.68 4.32
CA ILE A 107 -1.61 7.84 5.51
C ILE A 107 -0.28 7.11 5.68
N ASP A 108 0.27 7.18 6.88
CA ASP A 108 1.50 6.51 7.27
C ASP A 108 1.29 5.69 8.53
N GLY A 109 1.59 4.41 8.47
CA GLY A 109 1.37 3.46 9.56
C GLY A 109 1.70 2.04 9.12
N GLU A 110 1.70 1.11 10.05
CA GLU A 110 1.91 -0.31 9.76
C GLU A 110 0.61 -1.04 9.40
N PHE A 111 -0.53 -0.55 9.91
CA PHE A 111 -1.89 -1.06 9.66
C PHE A 111 -2.05 -2.57 9.87
N GLN A 112 -1.33 -3.14 10.85
CA GLN A 112 -1.26 -4.58 11.12
C GLN A 112 -2.48 -5.11 11.90
N SER A 113 -3.67 -4.61 11.59
CA SER A 113 -4.92 -5.06 12.18
C SER A 113 -5.95 -5.32 11.10
N GLU A 114 -6.57 -6.50 11.14
CA GLU A 114 -7.68 -6.84 10.24
C GLU A 114 -8.86 -5.86 10.36
N GLN A 115 -8.99 -5.16 11.47
CA GLN A 115 -10.07 -4.20 11.69
C GLN A 115 -10.06 -3.04 10.68
N TYR A 116 -8.92 -2.75 10.05
CA TYR A 116 -8.82 -1.72 9.01
C TYR A 116 -9.45 -2.15 7.67
N PHE A 117 -9.47 -3.46 7.38
CA PHE A 117 -9.78 -3.93 6.02
C PHE A 117 -10.55 -5.26 5.95
N GLY A 118 -10.82 -5.94 7.07
CA GLY A 118 -11.42 -7.28 7.08
C GLY A 118 -12.80 -7.37 6.44
N HIS A 119 -13.51 -6.26 6.32
CA HIS A 119 -14.79 -6.17 5.62
C HIS A 119 -14.68 -6.25 4.08
N ARG A 120 -13.44 -6.22 3.52
CA ARG A 120 -13.13 -6.26 2.09
C ARG A 120 -12.26 -7.45 1.67
N LEU A 121 -12.30 -8.55 2.40
CA LEU A 121 -11.42 -9.69 2.14
C LEU A 121 -11.55 -10.25 0.71
N LYS A 122 -12.73 -10.22 0.11
CA LYS A 122 -12.93 -10.70 -1.26
C LYS A 122 -12.19 -9.85 -2.29
N GLU A 123 -12.29 -8.53 -2.16
CA GLU A 123 -11.58 -7.58 -3.02
C GLU A 123 -10.07 -7.69 -2.80
N ILE A 124 -9.63 -7.88 -1.56
CA ILE A 124 -8.23 -8.06 -1.22
C ILE A 124 -7.66 -9.33 -1.84
N ASP A 125 -8.38 -10.45 -1.79
CA ASP A 125 -7.97 -11.69 -2.44
C ASP A 125 -7.77 -11.52 -3.95
N GLU A 126 -8.65 -10.77 -4.61
CA GLU A 126 -8.50 -10.45 -6.04
C GLU A 126 -7.28 -9.56 -6.32
N TRP A 127 -7.00 -8.58 -5.44
CA TRP A 127 -5.86 -7.68 -5.63
C TRP A 127 -4.52 -8.35 -5.38
N LEU A 128 -4.46 -9.27 -4.43
CA LEU A 128 -3.23 -9.96 -4.03
C LEU A 128 -3.01 -11.27 -4.76
N LYS A 129 -3.81 -11.56 -5.77
CA LYS A 129 -3.72 -12.80 -6.52
C LYS A 129 -2.32 -13.01 -7.10
N ILE A 130 -1.73 -14.14 -6.76
CA ILE A 130 -0.44 -14.59 -7.27
C ILE A 130 -0.71 -15.80 -8.16
N GLU A 131 -0.12 -15.82 -9.35
CA GLU A 131 -0.18 -17.00 -10.20
C GLU A 131 0.44 -18.19 -9.47
N PRO A 132 -0.27 -19.32 -9.38
CA PRO A 132 0.25 -20.49 -8.69
C PRO A 132 1.51 -21.00 -9.41
N MET A 133 2.61 -21.08 -8.68
CA MET A 133 3.80 -21.74 -9.16
C MET A 133 3.58 -23.27 -9.07
N SER A 134 3.86 -24.00 -10.16
CA SER A 134 3.88 -25.45 -10.10
C SER A 134 5.07 -25.88 -9.23
N SER A 135 4.80 -26.54 -8.13
CA SER A 135 5.84 -27.19 -7.33
C SER A 135 5.83 -28.70 -7.58
N PRO A 136 6.97 -29.37 -7.58
CA PRO A 136 7.01 -30.84 -7.58
C PRO A 136 6.23 -31.40 -6.38
N GLU A 137 5.51 -32.49 -6.58
CA GLU A 137 4.67 -33.10 -5.53
C GLU A 137 5.45 -33.52 -4.27
N ASP A 138 6.75 -33.74 -4.41
CA ASP A 138 7.65 -34.18 -3.32
C ASP A 138 8.48 -33.05 -2.70
N MET A 139 8.08 -31.78 -2.87
CA MET A 139 8.83 -30.65 -2.36
C MET A 139 8.37 -30.28 -0.93
N CYS A 140 9.32 -30.25 0.01
CA CYS A 140 9.14 -29.62 1.32
C CYS A 140 9.76 -28.21 1.29
N VAL A 141 8.95 -27.21 1.55
CA VAL A 141 9.44 -25.81 1.64
C VAL A 141 9.55 -25.42 3.11
N ILE A 142 10.76 -25.07 3.53
CA ILE A 142 11.03 -24.57 4.88
C ILE A 142 11.30 -23.08 4.78
N GLY A 143 10.42 -22.26 5.36
CA GLY A 143 10.64 -20.83 5.52
C GLY A 143 11.57 -20.57 6.71
N PHE A 144 12.77 -20.06 6.47
CA PHE A 144 13.70 -19.65 7.51
C PHE A 144 13.88 -18.14 7.49
N ARG A 145 13.54 -17.48 8.59
CA ARG A 145 13.79 -16.04 8.79
C ARG A 145 15.02 -15.86 9.68
N GLY A 146 16.17 -15.66 9.04
CA GLY A 146 17.38 -15.17 9.70
C GLY A 146 17.45 -13.65 9.56
N GLY A 147 18.21 -12.98 10.35
CA GLY A 147 18.45 -11.54 10.22
C GLY A 147 18.66 -10.85 11.55
N GLU A 148 18.06 -9.69 11.72
CA GLU A 148 18.26 -8.80 12.87
C GLU A 148 18.01 -9.44 14.28
N PHE A 149 17.45 -10.63 14.33
CA PHE A 149 17.22 -11.36 15.60
C PHE A 149 18.43 -12.19 16.06
N TYR A 150 19.54 -12.17 15.33
CA TYR A 150 20.75 -12.94 15.63
C TYR A 150 21.98 -12.05 15.85
N MET A 151 21.78 -10.79 16.25
CA MET A 151 22.88 -9.93 16.72
C MET A 151 22.97 -9.87 18.23
#